data_1919623d1b11fc13c7c492e1212557c1
#
_entry.id   1919623d1b11fc13c7c492e1212557c1
#
_cell.length_a   1.000
_cell.length_b   1.000
_cell.length_c   1.000
_cell.angle_alpha   90.00
_cell.angle_beta   90.00
_cell.angle_gamma   90.00
#
_symmetry.space_group_name_H-M   'P 1'
#
loop_
_entity.id
_entity.type
_entity.pdbx_description
1 polymer ?
#
loop_
_entity_poly.entity_id
_entity_poly.type
_entity_poly.pdbx_seq_one_letter_code
_entity_poly.pdbx_strand_id
1 'polypeptide(L)'
;MIVFKTFFKVLSRYKFSMIMYLAIALGIITIMSGFNSSGNAAYYSVSQGIVVLDNDKSEVSRGLIKYLETINYIYEDSFSDEQITDMIYYTKESNYLVIPQGFGEAFLSGSNTPLKIESTKEVDTRMGYTVEAEMDSYLNLTANYMKGGYSFKEADELSRESLADISAVNMVSEVVIQDDKIFTVFTILPYALLTLLCSAVLPVILRFGTMLINRRTGISSYPTVKKQSMIALACAIVTIGIISVLILISSLLSEEIFTARWALIAIDVLVFSMTAVMIIIAVSSFGINPDAAPAITNIVALSFSFLGGIFVPIEHLGETAKAIGQFLPTYWYSEAINRIRSGGSFTEILNCLLIQLLFGVMVLVIGLMVGKHNVKKTA
;
A
#
# COMPACT_ATOMS: atom_id res chain seq x y z
N MET A 1 -12.41 26.50 -33.07
CA MET A 1 -12.57 25.01 -33.14
C MET A 1 -11.37 24.25 -33.75
N ILE A 2 -10.47 24.89 -34.50
CA ILE A 2 -9.31 24.20 -35.11
C ILE A 2 -8.35 23.65 -34.07
N VAL A 3 -7.95 24.43 -33.05
CA VAL A 3 -7.04 24.01 -32.01
C VAL A 3 -7.58 22.78 -31.24
N PHE A 4 -8.87 22.81 -30.90
CA PHE A 4 -9.55 21.70 -30.21
C PHE A 4 -9.53 20.41 -31.06
N LYS A 5 -9.91 20.48 -32.34
CA LYS A 5 -9.85 19.31 -33.24
C LYS A 5 -8.42 18.77 -33.39
N THR A 6 -7.44 19.70 -33.51
CA THR A 6 -6.02 19.32 -33.60
C THR A 6 -5.52 18.66 -32.34
N PHE A 7 -5.99 19.07 -31.16
CA PHE A 7 -5.66 18.42 -29.90
C PHE A 7 -6.01 16.92 -29.92
N PHE A 8 -7.25 16.58 -30.26
CA PHE A 8 -7.70 15.20 -30.34
C PHE A 8 -7.01 14.41 -31.46
N LYS A 9 -6.66 15.06 -32.59
CA LYS A 9 -5.88 14.42 -33.64
C LYS A 9 -4.44 14.10 -33.19
N VAL A 10 -3.83 14.96 -32.39
CA VAL A 10 -2.52 14.69 -31.79
C VAL A 10 -2.64 13.63 -30.73
N LEU A 11 -3.65 13.71 -29.85
CA LEU A 11 -3.93 12.71 -28.82
C LEU A 11 -4.09 11.30 -29.38
N SER A 12 -4.79 11.16 -30.51
CA SER A 12 -5.01 9.85 -31.14
C SER A 12 -3.72 9.15 -31.58
N ARG A 13 -2.61 9.87 -31.74
CA ARG A 13 -1.28 9.28 -32.03
C ARG A 13 -0.70 8.57 -30.81
N TYR A 14 -1.13 8.93 -29.59
CA TYR A 14 -0.69 8.34 -28.34
C TYR A 14 -1.63 7.26 -27.79
N LYS A 15 -2.64 6.86 -28.58
CA LYS A 15 -3.65 5.85 -28.17
C LYS A 15 -3.04 4.53 -27.70
N PHE A 16 -1.99 4.05 -28.35
CA PHE A 16 -1.30 2.81 -27.95
C PHE A 16 -0.62 2.94 -26.59
N SER A 17 0.03 4.09 -26.32
CA SER A 17 0.60 4.37 -25.00
C SER A 17 -0.48 4.42 -23.92
N MET A 18 -1.60 5.08 -24.19
CA MET A 18 -2.73 5.13 -23.27
C MET A 18 -3.32 3.73 -22.99
N ILE A 19 -3.52 2.92 -24.03
CA ILE A 19 -4.02 1.56 -23.90
C ILE A 19 -3.03 0.71 -23.10
N MET A 20 -1.73 0.85 -23.34
CA MET A 20 -0.67 0.14 -22.61
C MET A 20 -0.71 0.50 -21.12
N TYR A 21 -0.74 1.78 -20.76
CA TYR A 21 -0.81 2.19 -19.37
C TYR A 21 -2.12 1.79 -18.69
N LEU A 22 -3.24 1.82 -19.43
CA LEU A 22 -4.52 1.31 -18.92
C LEU A 22 -4.43 -0.20 -18.65
N ALA A 23 -3.84 -0.97 -19.55
CA ALA A 23 -3.66 -2.41 -19.36
C ALA A 23 -2.74 -2.72 -18.16
N ILE A 24 -1.65 -1.96 -17.99
CA ILE A 24 -0.76 -2.08 -16.82
C ILE A 24 -1.53 -1.76 -15.54
N ALA A 25 -2.26 -0.66 -15.50
CA ALA A 25 -3.03 -0.25 -14.33
C ALA A 25 -4.09 -1.30 -13.95
N LEU A 26 -4.85 -1.80 -14.93
CA LEU A 26 -5.84 -2.85 -14.72
C LEU A 26 -5.17 -4.16 -14.27
N GLY A 27 -4.01 -4.51 -14.85
CA GLY A 27 -3.24 -5.68 -14.45
C GLY A 27 -2.82 -5.60 -12.97
N ILE A 28 -2.28 -4.46 -12.53
CA ILE A 28 -1.89 -4.25 -11.14
C ILE A 28 -3.11 -4.32 -10.21
N ILE A 29 -4.21 -3.64 -10.57
CA ILE A 29 -5.45 -3.67 -9.79
C ILE A 29 -5.97 -5.11 -9.65
N THR A 30 -6.00 -5.88 -10.74
CA THR A 30 -6.50 -7.25 -10.74
C THR A 30 -5.62 -8.18 -9.91
N ILE A 31 -4.29 -8.06 -10.03
CA ILE A 31 -3.33 -8.84 -9.24
C ILE A 31 -3.50 -8.53 -7.76
N MET A 32 -3.49 -7.26 -7.38
CA MET A 32 -3.62 -6.84 -5.98
C MET A 32 -4.99 -7.19 -5.38
N SER A 33 -6.06 -7.06 -6.17
CA SER A 33 -7.41 -7.49 -5.75
C SER A 33 -7.50 -9.01 -5.61
N GLY A 34 -6.77 -9.78 -6.44
CA GLY A 34 -6.71 -11.24 -6.36
C GLY A 34 -5.96 -11.75 -5.12
N PHE A 35 -4.90 -11.09 -4.70
CA PHE A 35 -4.18 -11.43 -3.46
C PHE A 35 -5.04 -11.19 -2.22
N ASN A 36 -5.92 -10.19 -2.23
CA ASN A 36 -6.80 -9.87 -1.10
C ASN A 36 -8.13 -10.63 -1.12
N SER A 37 -8.52 -11.24 -2.23
CA SER A 37 -9.76 -12.03 -2.33
C SER A 37 -9.64 -13.45 -1.77
N SER A 38 -8.49 -13.85 -1.24
CA SER A 38 -8.34 -15.04 -0.39
C SER A 38 -8.98 -14.84 0.99
N GLY A 39 -10.09 -14.12 1.04
CA GLY A 39 -10.86 -13.72 2.21
C GLY A 39 -11.71 -14.82 2.87
N ASN A 40 -11.31 -16.07 2.73
CA ASN A 40 -11.44 -17.08 3.76
C ASN A 40 -10.02 -17.37 4.26
N ALA A 41 -9.42 -16.39 4.88
CA ALA A 41 -8.36 -16.66 5.80
C ALA A 41 -8.97 -17.39 7.00
N ALA A 42 -9.33 -18.65 6.83
CA ALA A 42 -9.00 -19.58 7.86
C ALA A 42 -7.56 -19.21 8.22
N TYR A 43 -7.32 -18.87 9.48
CA TYR A 43 -5.99 -18.62 10.02
C TYR A 43 -5.17 -19.88 9.74
N TYR A 44 -4.52 -19.91 8.58
CA TYR A 44 -3.47 -20.86 8.35
C TYR A 44 -2.31 -20.32 9.16
N SER A 45 -2.00 -20.94 10.30
CA SER A 45 -0.72 -20.75 10.92
C SER A 45 0.31 -21.08 9.83
N VAL A 46 0.98 -20.04 9.32
CA VAL A 46 2.07 -20.25 8.39
C VAL A 46 3.13 -20.96 9.20
N SER A 47 3.34 -22.24 8.92
CA SER A 47 4.35 -23.04 9.59
C SER A 47 5.70 -22.35 9.49
N GLN A 48 6.28 -21.99 10.62
CA GLN A 48 7.53 -21.24 10.72
C GLN A 48 8.68 -22.14 11.09
N GLY A 49 9.88 -21.77 10.69
CA GLY A 49 11.09 -22.39 11.20
C GLY A 49 11.39 -21.84 12.61
N ILE A 50 11.46 -22.70 13.61
CA ILE A 50 11.79 -22.34 15.00
C ILE A 50 13.02 -23.11 15.43
N VAL A 51 14.04 -22.39 15.92
CA VAL A 51 15.20 -22.99 16.58
C VAL A 51 14.94 -22.94 18.08
N VAL A 52 14.92 -24.09 18.75
CA VAL A 52 14.66 -24.16 20.18
C VAL A 52 15.89 -24.68 20.95
N LEU A 53 16.36 -23.87 21.89
CA LEU A 53 17.37 -24.25 22.84
C LEU A 53 16.69 -24.55 24.18
N ASP A 54 16.46 -25.83 24.49
CA ASP A 54 15.86 -26.26 25.75
C ASP A 54 16.94 -26.56 26.80
N ASN A 55 17.15 -25.63 27.73
CA ASN A 55 18.07 -25.78 28.86
C ASN A 55 17.40 -26.42 30.09
N ASP A 56 16.06 -26.54 30.08
CA ASP A 56 15.28 -27.06 31.21
C ASP A 56 15.08 -28.56 31.13
N LYS A 57 14.79 -29.08 29.95
CA LYS A 57 14.55 -30.51 29.68
C LYS A 57 13.49 -31.17 30.59
N SER A 58 12.57 -30.38 31.11
CA SER A 58 11.45 -30.82 31.94
C SER A 58 10.33 -31.48 31.14
N GLU A 59 9.32 -32.02 31.80
CA GLU A 59 8.10 -32.49 31.12
C GLU A 59 7.33 -31.33 30.52
N VAL A 60 7.38 -30.13 31.12
CA VAL A 60 6.70 -28.94 30.67
C VAL A 60 7.35 -28.38 29.37
N SER A 61 8.69 -28.29 29.36
CA SER A 61 9.41 -27.82 28.17
C SER A 61 9.21 -28.74 26.98
N ARG A 62 9.26 -30.05 27.19
CA ARG A 62 8.99 -31.05 26.14
C ARG A 62 7.55 -31.04 25.65
N GLY A 63 6.57 -30.82 26.55
CA GLY A 63 5.17 -30.66 26.16
C GLY A 63 4.96 -29.43 25.24
N LEU A 64 5.58 -28.28 25.57
CA LEU A 64 5.56 -27.08 24.77
C LEU A 64 6.20 -27.30 23.41
N ILE A 65 7.40 -27.90 23.35
CA ILE A 65 8.10 -28.19 22.08
C ILE A 65 7.22 -29.08 21.19
N LYS A 66 6.67 -30.17 21.79
CA LYS A 66 5.79 -31.09 21.06
C LYS A 66 4.52 -30.40 20.50
N TYR A 67 3.98 -29.43 21.23
CA TYR A 67 2.88 -28.62 20.73
C TYR A 67 3.32 -27.75 19.54
N LEU A 68 4.44 -27.05 19.67
CA LEU A 68 4.97 -26.19 18.59
C LEU A 68 5.33 -27.00 17.34
N GLU A 69 5.81 -28.24 17.46
CA GLU A 69 6.05 -29.17 16.34
C GLU A 69 4.79 -29.52 15.55
N THR A 70 3.61 -29.45 16.15
CA THR A 70 2.36 -29.73 15.44
C THR A 70 1.99 -28.62 14.43
N ILE A 71 2.54 -27.42 14.62
CA ILE A 71 2.17 -26.23 13.86
C ILE A 71 3.36 -25.69 13.05
N ASN A 72 4.59 -25.85 13.58
CA ASN A 72 5.80 -25.24 13.07
C ASN A 72 6.88 -26.28 12.76
N TYR A 73 7.92 -25.87 12.01
CA TYR A 73 9.12 -26.68 11.80
C TYR A 73 10.14 -26.39 12.89
N ILE A 74 10.47 -27.37 13.74
CA ILE A 74 11.47 -27.20 14.79
C ILE A 74 12.81 -27.75 14.30
N TYR A 75 13.86 -26.91 14.43
CA TYR A 75 15.24 -27.30 14.20
C TYR A 75 15.91 -27.65 15.55
N GLU A 76 16.22 -28.91 15.76
CA GLU A 76 16.81 -29.41 16.99
C GLU A 76 18.35 -29.38 17.02
N ASP A 77 19.01 -28.77 16.08
CA ASP A 77 20.47 -28.77 16.00
C ASP A 77 21.11 -27.68 16.86
N SER A 78 22.29 -28.02 17.41
CA SER A 78 23.15 -27.05 18.10
C SER A 78 23.84 -26.13 17.10
N PHE A 79 23.19 -25.02 16.75
CA PHE A 79 23.78 -24.00 15.92
C PHE A 79 24.72 -23.09 16.73
N SER A 80 25.81 -22.64 16.11
CA SER A 80 26.63 -21.59 16.70
C SER A 80 25.91 -20.24 16.68
N ASP A 81 26.29 -19.33 17.57
CA ASP A 81 25.67 -17.98 17.65
C ASP A 81 25.74 -17.23 16.30
N GLU A 82 26.81 -17.44 15.52
CA GLU A 82 26.92 -16.88 14.16
C GLU A 82 25.89 -17.49 13.20
N GLN A 83 25.69 -18.80 13.23
CA GLN A 83 24.70 -19.48 12.39
C GLN A 83 23.27 -19.09 12.76
N ILE A 84 22.96 -18.91 14.04
CA ILE A 84 21.67 -18.43 14.50
C ILE A 84 21.41 -17.01 14.01
N THR A 85 22.41 -16.14 14.12
CA THR A 85 22.33 -14.76 13.62
C THR A 85 22.11 -14.73 12.11
N ASP A 86 22.84 -15.55 11.37
CA ASP A 86 22.69 -15.68 9.93
C ASP A 86 21.31 -16.25 9.55
N MET A 87 20.81 -17.25 10.24
CA MET A 87 19.45 -17.79 10.00
C MET A 87 18.37 -16.73 10.24
N ILE A 88 18.43 -15.99 11.33
CA ILE A 88 17.46 -14.91 11.61
C ILE A 88 17.54 -13.81 10.54
N TYR A 89 18.74 -13.45 10.11
CA TYR A 89 18.96 -12.36 9.17
C TYR A 89 18.60 -12.72 7.71
N TYR A 90 18.93 -13.94 7.26
CA TYR A 90 18.77 -14.34 5.85
C TYR A 90 17.48 -15.07 5.55
N THR A 91 16.91 -15.83 6.51
CA THR A 91 15.68 -16.61 6.25
C THR A 91 14.41 -15.87 6.62
N LYS A 92 14.50 -14.78 7.40
CA LYS A 92 13.37 -13.89 7.82
C LYS A 92 12.15 -14.61 8.43
N GLU A 93 12.19 -15.92 8.51
CA GLU A 93 11.08 -16.80 8.91
C GLU A 93 11.43 -17.62 10.17
N SER A 94 12.57 -17.37 10.79
CA SER A 94 13.05 -18.16 11.92
C SER A 94 12.97 -17.37 13.21
N ASN A 95 12.37 -18.02 14.23
CA ASN A 95 12.40 -17.56 15.61
C ASN A 95 13.40 -18.41 16.39
N TYR A 96 14.18 -17.79 17.26
CA TYR A 96 15.07 -18.47 18.18
C TYR A 96 14.51 -18.38 19.60
N LEU A 97 14.19 -19.52 20.20
CA LEU A 97 13.61 -19.64 21.52
C LEU A 97 14.59 -20.29 22.50
N VAL A 98 14.80 -19.69 23.64
CA VAL A 98 15.60 -20.22 24.73
C VAL A 98 14.70 -20.47 25.93
N ILE A 99 14.57 -21.75 26.32
CA ILE A 99 13.84 -22.16 27.53
C ILE A 99 14.86 -22.21 28.64
N PRO A 100 14.77 -21.36 29.68
CA PRO A 100 15.74 -21.31 30.74
C PRO A 100 15.58 -22.52 31.73
N GLN A 101 16.68 -22.88 32.35
CA GLN A 101 16.67 -23.93 33.39
C GLN A 101 15.75 -23.55 34.57
N GLY A 102 14.95 -24.49 35.08
CA GLY A 102 13.98 -24.29 36.16
C GLY A 102 12.61 -23.79 35.67
N PHE A 103 12.41 -23.67 34.35
CA PHE A 103 11.13 -23.20 33.76
C PHE A 103 9.97 -24.11 34.18
N GLY A 104 10.14 -25.44 34.08
CA GLY A 104 9.10 -26.41 34.42
C GLY A 104 8.73 -26.39 35.90
N GLU A 105 9.73 -26.29 36.79
CA GLU A 105 9.47 -26.19 38.24
C GLU A 105 8.72 -24.88 38.58
N ALA A 106 9.12 -23.77 37.99
CA ALA A 106 8.45 -22.49 38.19
C ALA A 106 7.00 -22.52 37.67
N PHE A 107 6.77 -23.17 36.54
CA PHE A 107 5.43 -23.31 35.93
C PHE A 107 4.53 -24.19 36.82
N LEU A 108 5.02 -25.36 37.27
CA LEU A 108 4.25 -26.30 38.09
C LEU A 108 3.97 -25.76 39.51
N SER A 109 4.88 -24.96 40.07
CA SER A 109 4.69 -24.35 41.40
C SER A 109 3.74 -23.17 41.42
N GLY A 110 3.30 -22.68 40.25
CA GLY A 110 2.48 -21.48 40.14
C GLY A 110 3.19 -20.21 40.67
N SER A 111 4.52 -20.15 40.58
CA SER A 111 5.34 -19.06 41.10
C SER A 111 4.91 -17.71 40.51
N ASN A 112 4.78 -16.70 41.39
CA ASN A 112 4.47 -15.33 40.99
C ASN A 112 5.62 -14.64 40.21
N THR A 113 6.75 -15.28 40.04
CA THR A 113 7.88 -14.84 39.21
C THR A 113 8.01 -15.76 38.02
N PRO A 114 7.35 -15.48 36.89
CA PRO A 114 7.46 -16.33 35.73
C PRO A 114 8.87 -16.21 35.15
N LEU A 115 9.58 -17.37 35.06
CA LEU A 115 10.76 -17.49 34.24
C LEU A 115 10.31 -17.24 32.78
N LYS A 116 10.86 -16.24 32.16
CA LYS A 116 10.47 -15.87 30.77
C LYS A 116 11.27 -16.71 29.78
N ILE A 117 10.59 -17.29 28.81
CA ILE A 117 11.23 -17.83 27.63
C ILE A 117 11.77 -16.64 26.82
N GLU A 118 13.05 -16.67 26.48
CA GLU A 118 13.67 -15.64 25.64
C GLU A 118 13.35 -15.96 24.17
N SER A 119 12.75 -15.01 23.49
CA SER A 119 12.45 -15.11 22.06
C SER A 119 13.25 -14.03 21.31
N THR A 120 14.13 -14.47 20.41
CA THR A 120 14.85 -13.59 19.50
C THR A 120 14.25 -13.74 18.12
N LYS A 121 13.81 -12.61 17.55
CA LYS A 121 13.15 -12.53 16.24
C LYS A 121 13.62 -11.29 15.51
N GLU A 122 13.44 -11.26 14.18
CA GLU A 122 13.62 -10.02 13.43
C GLU A 122 12.57 -8.98 13.86
N VAL A 123 13.01 -7.76 14.10
CA VAL A 123 12.14 -6.63 14.48
C VAL A 123 11.20 -6.37 13.33
N ASP A 124 9.89 -6.32 13.58
CA ASP A 124 8.80 -6.03 12.64
C ASP A 124 8.24 -7.17 11.77
N THR A 125 8.50 -8.42 12.05
CA THR A 125 7.77 -9.50 11.37
C THR A 125 6.50 -9.90 12.13
N ARG A 126 5.33 -9.82 11.48
CA ARG A 126 4.05 -10.36 12.02
C ARG A 126 4.19 -11.81 12.49
N MET A 127 5.06 -12.56 11.84
CA MET A 127 5.32 -13.97 12.08
C MET A 127 5.94 -14.22 13.47
N GLY A 128 6.85 -13.36 13.93
CA GLY A 128 7.47 -13.51 15.26
C GLY A 128 6.50 -13.40 16.43
N TYR A 129 5.45 -12.59 16.29
CA TYR A 129 4.40 -12.47 17.31
C TYR A 129 3.44 -13.68 17.34
N THR A 130 3.33 -14.42 16.23
CA THR A 130 2.47 -15.60 16.14
C THR A 130 2.98 -16.72 17.04
N VAL A 131 4.27 -17.02 17.00
CA VAL A 131 4.91 -18.04 17.83
C VAL A 131 4.77 -17.72 19.32
N GLU A 132 4.95 -16.45 19.71
CA GLU A 132 4.74 -16.02 21.10
C GLU A 132 3.28 -16.22 21.54
N ALA A 133 2.32 -15.88 20.68
CA ALA A 133 0.90 -16.06 20.96
C ALA A 133 0.51 -17.56 21.05
N GLU A 134 1.12 -18.41 20.23
CA GLU A 134 0.94 -19.87 20.28
C GLU A 134 1.48 -20.44 21.59
N MET A 135 2.68 -20.04 22.00
CA MET A 135 3.27 -20.45 23.30
C MET A 135 2.40 -20.00 24.49
N ASP A 136 2.00 -18.72 24.47
CA ASP A 136 1.16 -18.18 25.54
C ASP A 136 -0.21 -18.88 25.61
N SER A 137 -0.80 -19.20 24.48
CA SER A 137 -2.07 -19.93 24.40
C SER A 137 -1.95 -21.34 25.03
N TYR A 138 -0.90 -22.07 24.64
CA TYR A 138 -0.67 -23.40 25.18
C TYR A 138 -0.38 -23.36 26.69
N LEU A 139 0.54 -22.50 27.15
CA LEU A 139 0.91 -22.40 28.56
C LEU A 139 -0.27 -21.96 29.43
N ASN A 140 -1.04 -20.96 28.98
CA ASN A 140 -2.21 -20.48 29.70
C ASN A 140 -3.30 -21.56 29.81
N LEU A 141 -3.56 -22.29 28.73
CA LEU A 141 -4.58 -23.33 28.69
C LEU A 141 -4.17 -24.50 29.60
N THR A 142 -2.91 -24.94 29.51
CA THR A 142 -2.36 -25.99 30.38
C THR A 142 -2.43 -25.58 31.86
N ALA A 143 -2.04 -24.33 32.18
CA ALA A 143 -2.14 -23.83 33.54
C ALA A 143 -3.60 -23.79 34.06
N ASN A 144 -4.57 -23.47 33.19
CA ASN A 144 -5.99 -23.45 33.54
C ASN A 144 -6.53 -24.87 33.81
N TYR A 145 -6.16 -25.88 33.01
CA TYR A 145 -6.52 -27.27 33.29
C TYR A 145 -5.91 -27.77 34.60
N MET A 146 -4.65 -27.41 34.87
CA MET A 146 -4.01 -27.75 36.16
C MET A 146 -4.71 -27.10 37.35
N LYS A 147 -5.14 -25.83 37.24
CA LYS A 147 -5.97 -25.17 38.27
C LYS A 147 -7.32 -25.86 38.45
N GLY A 148 -7.84 -26.50 37.41
CA GLY A 148 -9.04 -27.32 37.44
C GLY A 148 -8.85 -28.71 38.12
N GLY A 149 -7.62 -29.03 38.54
CA GLY A 149 -7.32 -30.27 39.27
C GLY A 149 -6.76 -31.41 38.42
N TYR A 150 -6.48 -31.17 37.15
CA TYR A 150 -5.84 -32.15 36.27
C TYR A 150 -4.33 -32.25 36.54
N SER A 151 -3.76 -33.45 36.37
CA SER A 151 -2.31 -33.57 36.35
C SER A 151 -1.69 -32.88 35.14
N PHE A 152 -0.39 -32.53 35.20
CA PHE A 152 0.27 -31.90 34.06
C PHE A 152 0.12 -32.70 32.76
N LYS A 153 0.26 -34.06 32.85
CA LYS A 153 0.16 -34.92 31.66
C LYS A 153 -1.23 -34.90 31.01
N GLU A 154 -2.28 -34.90 31.82
CA GLU A 154 -3.66 -34.78 31.33
C GLU A 154 -3.92 -33.37 30.79
N ALA A 155 -3.42 -32.33 31.47
CA ALA A 155 -3.53 -30.94 31.05
C ALA A 155 -2.82 -30.68 29.71
N ASP A 156 -1.62 -31.24 29.51
CA ASP A 156 -0.87 -31.19 28.26
C ASP A 156 -1.64 -31.81 27.10
N GLU A 157 -2.19 -33.02 27.30
CA GLU A 157 -2.96 -33.74 26.27
C GLU A 157 -4.23 -32.97 25.88
N LEU A 158 -5.02 -32.55 26.89
CA LEU A 158 -6.23 -31.75 26.67
C LEU A 158 -5.95 -30.40 26.01
N SER A 159 -4.84 -29.76 26.40
CA SER A 159 -4.47 -28.46 25.78
C SER A 159 -4.11 -28.60 24.30
N ARG A 160 -3.33 -29.64 23.96
CA ARG A 160 -2.98 -29.90 22.55
C ARG A 160 -4.19 -30.29 21.71
N GLU A 161 -5.09 -31.13 22.26
CA GLU A 161 -6.34 -31.51 21.58
C GLU A 161 -7.25 -30.29 21.37
N SER A 162 -7.45 -29.47 22.42
CA SER A 162 -8.26 -28.26 22.33
C SER A 162 -7.68 -27.21 21.33
N LEU A 163 -6.36 -27.09 21.31
CA LEU A 163 -5.70 -26.13 20.39
C LEU A 163 -5.62 -26.64 18.95
N ALA A 164 -5.59 -27.97 18.74
CA ALA A 164 -5.69 -28.57 17.42
C ALA A 164 -7.08 -28.34 16.79
N ASP A 165 -8.14 -28.33 17.61
CA ASP A 165 -9.51 -28.08 17.14
C ASP A 165 -9.80 -26.58 16.87
N ILE A 166 -8.98 -25.69 17.44
CA ILE A 166 -9.05 -24.23 17.20
C ILE A 166 -8.71 -23.86 15.74
N SER A 167 -8.06 -24.75 14.97
CA SER A 167 -7.90 -24.55 13.51
C SER A 167 -9.23 -24.43 12.75
N ALA A 168 -10.35 -24.75 13.42
CA ALA A 168 -11.72 -24.58 12.95
C ALA A 168 -12.46 -23.38 13.59
N VAL A 169 -11.78 -22.52 14.33
CA VAL A 169 -12.40 -21.26 14.77
C VAL A 169 -12.66 -20.41 13.52
N ASN A 170 -13.85 -20.55 12.99
CA ASN A 170 -14.47 -19.47 12.24
C ASN A 170 -14.46 -18.27 13.19
N MET A 171 -13.47 -17.40 13.04
CA MET A 171 -13.55 -16.10 13.66
C MET A 171 -14.80 -15.44 13.09
N VAL A 172 -15.91 -15.55 13.83
CA VAL A 172 -17.01 -14.60 13.72
C VAL A 172 -16.45 -13.32 14.35
N SER A 173 -15.45 -12.76 13.70
CA SER A 173 -15.09 -11.40 13.94
C SER A 173 -16.15 -10.56 13.23
N GLU A 174 -17.06 -9.98 14.01
CA GLU A 174 -17.79 -8.78 13.57
C GLU A 174 -16.86 -7.62 13.24
N VAL A 175 -15.58 -7.77 13.49
CA VAL A 175 -14.48 -7.03 12.88
C VAL A 175 -13.77 -7.97 11.91
N VAL A 176 -14.50 -8.44 10.90
CA VAL A 176 -13.88 -8.65 9.62
C VAL A 176 -13.31 -7.28 9.26
N ILE A 177 -12.00 -7.12 9.38
CA ILE A 177 -11.29 -6.29 8.43
C ILE A 177 -11.49 -7.07 7.12
N GLN A 178 -12.69 -6.98 6.60
CA GLN A 178 -12.95 -7.20 5.21
C GLN A 178 -12.03 -6.16 4.60
N ASP A 179 -10.90 -6.60 4.09
CA ASP A 179 -10.08 -5.80 3.20
C ASP A 179 -11.01 -5.56 2.03
N ASP A 180 -11.89 -4.56 2.24
CA ASP A 180 -12.97 -4.28 1.33
C ASP A 180 -12.30 -4.06 -0.01
N LYS A 181 -12.61 -4.89 -0.97
CA LYS A 181 -12.05 -4.82 -2.34
C LYS A 181 -12.01 -3.37 -2.83
N ILE A 182 -12.96 -2.54 -2.36
CA ILE A 182 -13.03 -1.12 -2.68
C ILE A 182 -11.75 -0.39 -2.26
N PHE A 183 -11.23 -0.59 -1.05
CA PHE A 183 -10.04 0.10 -0.60
C PHE A 183 -8.79 -0.34 -1.36
N THR A 184 -8.64 -1.65 -1.61
CA THR A 184 -7.52 -2.18 -2.41
C THR A 184 -7.52 -1.58 -3.82
N VAL A 185 -8.67 -1.60 -4.50
CA VAL A 185 -8.81 -1.11 -5.86
C VAL A 185 -8.55 0.40 -5.94
N PHE A 186 -9.16 1.17 -5.03
CA PHE A 186 -9.04 2.63 -5.07
C PHE A 186 -7.71 3.15 -4.52
N THR A 187 -7.01 2.41 -3.66
CA THR A 187 -5.65 2.79 -3.22
C THR A 187 -4.67 2.87 -4.39
N ILE A 188 -4.77 1.99 -5.39
CA ILE A 188 -3.87 1.96 -6.55
C ILE A 188 -4.26 3.01 -7.62
N LEU A 189 -5.46 3.55 -7.54
CA LEU A 189 -6.00 4.44 -8.56
C LEU A 189 -5.15 5.70 -8.85
N PRO A 190 -4.46 6.35 -7.89
CA PRO A 190 -3.59 7.48 -8.17
C PRO A 190 -2.46 7.16 -9.14
N TYR A 191 -1.85 5.99 -9.07
CA TYR A 191 -0.85 5.54 -10.03
C TYR A 191 -1.45 5.44 -11.44
N ALA A 192 -2.61 4.81 -11.57
CA ALA A 192 -3.33 4.71 -12.84
C ALA A 192 -3.70 6.09 -13.40
N LEU A 193 -4.19 6.99 -12.55
CA LEU A 193 -4.52 8.37 -12.93
C LEU A 193 -3.28 9.14 -13.41
N LEU A 194 -2.18 9.12 -12.64
CA LEU A 194 -0.96 9.81 -13.03
C LEU A 194 -0.41 9.29 -14.36
N THR A 195 -0.30 7.96 -14.52
CA THR A 195 0.23 7.36 -15.74
C THR A 195 -0.65 7.67 -16.97
N LEU A 196 -1.96 7.51 -16.85
CA LEU A 196 -2.88 7.76 -17.97
C LEU A 196 -2.98 9.25 -18.31
N LEU A 197 -3.12 10.12 -17.33
CA LEU A 197 -3.18 11.56 -17.55
C LEU A 197 -1.86 12.10 -18.11
N CYS A 198 -0.71 11.68 -17.55
CA CYS A 198 0.59 12.07 -18.07
C CYS A 198 0.79 11.55 -19.51
N SER A 199 0.46 10.30 -19.80
CA SER A 199 0.62 9.74 -21.15
C SER A 199 -0.30 10.36 -22.19
N ALA A 200 -1.49 10.80 -21.77
CA ALA A 200 -2.48 11.44 -22.65
C ALA A 200 -2.20 12.92 -22.86
N VAL A 201 -2.01 13.66 -21.77
CA VAL A 201 -2.06 15.14 -21.77
C VAL A 201 -0.68 15.76 -21.97
N LEU A 202 0.36 15.24 -21.29
CA LEU A 202 1.71 15.81 -21.28
C LEU A 202 2.30 15.92 -22.71
N PRO A 203 2.37 14.84 -23.51
CA PRO A 203 2.98 14.91 -24.83
C PRO A 203 2.22 15.84 -25.79
N VAL A 204 0.90 15.96 -25.61
CA VAL A 204 0.09 16.87 -26.44
C VAL A 204 0.41 18.32 -26.08
N ILE A 205 0.43 18.69 -24.80
CA ILE A 205 0.77 20.04 -24.35
C ILE A 205 2.18 20.41 -24.81
N LEU A 206 3.16 19.51 -24.63
CA LEU A 206 4.55 19.73 -25.04
C LEU A 206 4.65 20.00 -26.56
N ARG A 207 3.91 19.24 -27.39
CA ARG A 207 3.89 19.50 -28.84
C ARG A 207 3.26 20.84 -29.20
N PHE A 208 2.20 21.25 -28.51
CA PHE A 208 1.63 22.61 -28.72
C PHE A 208 2.55 23.73 -28.22
N GLY A 209 3.46 23.42 -27.29
CA GLY A 209 4.47 24.33 -26.76
C GLY A 209 5.76 24.42 -27.61
N THR A 210 5.92 23.60 -28.67
CA THR A 210 7.12 23.66 -29.53
C THR A 210 7.32 24.99 -30.17
N MET A 211 8.58 25.41 -30.30
CA MET A 211 8.96 26.74 -30.84
C MET A 211 8.36 27.01 -32.21
N LEU A 212 8.34 26.01 -33.11
CA LEU A 212 7.76 26.14 -34.45
C LEU A 212 6.26 26.45 -34.42
N ILE A 213 5.49 25.79 -33.54
CA ILE A 213 4.05 26.04 -33.40
C ILE A 213 3.80 27.39 -32.74
N ASN A 214 4.59 27.75 -31.75
CA ASN A 214 4.47 29.02 -31.05
C ASN A 214 4.79 30.21 -31.99
N ARG A 215 5.84 30.14 -32.79
CA ARG A 215 6.16 31.17 -33.80
C ARG A 215 5.04 31.31 -34.83
N ARG A 216 4.53 30.20 -35.37
CA ARG A 216 3.41 30.24 -36.35
C ARG A 216 2.13 30.80 -35.75
N THR A 217 1.81 30.45 -34.51
CA THR A 217 0.61 30.98 -33.85
C THR A 217 0.78 32.42 -33.39
N GLY A 218 2.00 32.89 -33.11
CA GLY A 218 2.30 34.27 -32.75
C GLY A 218 2.12 35.25 -33.93
N ILE A 219 2.37 34.76 -35.15
CA ILE A 219 2.17 35.57 -36.40
C ILE A 219 0.70 35.52 -36.85
N SER A 220 -0.09 34.56 -36.36
CA SER A 220 -1.50 34.44 -36.76
C SER A 220 -2.38 35.41 -35.98
N SER A 221 -3.48 35.85 -36.62
CA SER A 221 -4.53 36.67 -35.98
C SER A 221 -5.31 35.92 -34.88
N TYR A 222 -4.92 34.71 -34.51
CA TYR A 222 -5.62 33.88 -33.51
C TYR A 222 -5.19 34.27 -32.08
N PRO A 223 -6.13 34.76 -31.23
CA PRO A 223 -5.78 35.23 -29.91
C PRO A 223 -5.17 34.12 -29.06
N THR A 224 -4.05 34.37 -28.39
CA THR A 224 -3.33 33.43 -27.53
C THR A 224 -4.23 32.91 -26.41
N VAL A 225 -5.05 33.79 -25.83
CA VAL A 225 -6.02 33.41 -24.78
C VAL A 225 -6.99 32.35 -25.29
N LYS A 226 -7.53 32.55 -26.52
CA LYS A 226 -8.46 31.59 -27.15
C LYS A 226 -7.79 30.26 -27.47
N LYS A 227 -6.49 30.27 -27.85
CA LYS A 227 -5.69 29.03 -28.00
C LYS A 227 -5.58 28.28 -26.68
N GLN A 228 -5.17 28.97 -25.63
CA GLN A 228 -4.97 28.36 -24.31
C GLN A 228 -6.29 27.83 -23.72
N SER A 229 -7.39 28.56 -23.81
CA SER A 229 -8.69 28.13 -23.34
C SER A 229 -9.20 26.87 -24.07
N MET A 230 -8.94 26.75 -25.37
CA MET A 230 -9.31 25.55 -26.14
C MET A 230 -8.47 24.33 -25.79
N ILE A 231 -7.18 24.53 -25.48
CA ILE A 231 -6.32 23.46 -24.97
C ILE A 231 -6.78 23.03 -23.57
N ALA A 232 -7.04 23.98 -22.68
CA ALA A 232 -7.53 23.69 -21.33
C ALA A 232 -8.87 22.95 -21.35
N LEU A 233 -9.82 23.34 -22.21
CA LEU A 233 -11.08 22.66 -22.39
C LEU A 233 -10.88 21.22 -22.92
N ALA A 234 -10.00 21.02 -23.88
CA ALA A 234 -9.69 19.69 -24.40
C ALA A 234 -9.03 18.80 -23.31
N CYS A 235 -8.09 19.34 -22.52
CA CYS A 235 -7.51 18.64 -21.37
C CYS A 235 -8.59 18.25 -20.35
N ALA A 236 -9.50 19.17 -20.00
CA ALA A 236 -10.58 18.90 -19.07
C ALA A 236 -11.49 17.73 -19.54
N ILE A 237 -11.87 17.73 -20.83
CA ILE A 237 -12.69 16.66 -21.40
C ILE A 237 -11.96 15.31 -21.35
N VAL A 238 -10.68 15.28 -21.72
CA VAL A 238 -9.86 14.04 -21.65
C VAL A 238 -9.74 13.56 -20.21
N THR A 239 -9.47 14.48 -19.27
CA THR A 239 -9.38 14.17 -17.84
C THR A 239 -10.68 13.58 -17.31
N ILE A 240 -11.81 14.23 -17.58
CA ILE A 240 -13.14 13.73 -17.18
C ILE A 240 -13.40 12.34 -17.79
N GLY A 241 -13.06 12.14 -19.07
CA GLY A 241 -13.20 10.84 -19.72
C GLY A 241 -12.38 9.75 -19.04
N ILE A 242 -11.11 10.01 -18.74
CA ILE A 242 -10.23 9.06 -18.07
C ILE A 242 -10.74 8.74 -16.64
N ILE A 243 -11.11 9.76 -15.88
CA ILE A 243 -11.64 9.60 -14.52
C ILE A 243 -12.92 8.76 -14.55
N SER A 244 -13.86 9.08 -15.46
CA SER A 244 -15.13 8.35 -15.57
C SER A 244 -14.90 6.87 -15.89
N VAL A 245 -13.97 6.56 -16.79
CA VAL A 245 -13.62 5.16 -17.13
C VAL A 245 -12.98 4.46 -15.95
N LEU A 246 -12.03 5.09 -15.27
CA LEU A 246 -11.33 4.48 -14.12
C LEU A 246 -12.28 4.27 -12.94
N ILE A 247 -13.10 5.27 -12.57
CA ILE A 247 -14.09 5.11 -11.50
C ILE A 247 -15.07 3.99 -11.84
N LEU A 248 -15.56 3.94 -13.08
CA LEU A 248 -16.49 2.89 -13.51
C LEU A 248 -15.86 1.49 -13.37
N ILE A 249 -14.66 1.30 -13.91
CA ILE A 249 -13.97 0.01 -13.83
C ILE A 249 -13.67 -0.35 -12.37
N SER A 250 -13.15 0.60 -11.58
CA SER A 250 -12.85 0.37 -10.16
C SER A 250 -14.09 0.03 -9.35
N SER A 251 -15.22 0.69 -9.63
CA SER A 251 -16.51 0.39 -8.97
C SER A 251 -17.05 -0.98 -9.34
N LEU A 252 -16.87 -1.41 -10.60
CA LEU A 252 -17.28 -2.76 -11.03
C LEU A 252 -16.41 -3.85 -10.37
N LEU A 253 -15.11 -3.59 -10.20
CA LEU A 253 -14.18 -4.53 -9.57
C LEU A 253 -14.37 -4.61 -8.06
N SER A 254 -14.74 -3.51 -7.42
CA SER A 254 -14.97 -3.46 -5.97
C SER A 254 -16.33 -3.99 -5.52
N GLU A 255 -17.24 -4.22 -6.48
CA GLU A 255 -18.62 -4.66 -6.21
C GLU A 255 -19.45 -3.68 -5.37
N GLU A 256 -18.91 -2.48 -5.06
CA GLU A 256 -19.58 -1.41 -4.33
C GLU A 256 -19.80 -0.18 -5.21
N ILE A 257 -21.06 0.24 -5.34
CA ILE A 257 -21.45 1.43 -6.10
C ILE A 257 -22.49 2.22 -5.29
N PHE A 258 -22.33 3.54 -5.25
CA PHE A 258 -23.25 4.48 -4.60
C PHE A 258 -23.43 4.32 -3.07
N THR A 259 -22.45 3.70 -2.39
CA THR A 259 -22.39 3.73 -0.93
C THR A 259 -21.85 5.09 -0.43
N ALA A 260 -22.05 5.41 0.85
CA ALA A 260 -21.47 6.62 1.45
C ALA A 260 -19.94 6.62 1.37
N ARG A 261 -19.30 5.46 1.59
CA ARG A 261 -17.85 5.27 1.45
C ARG A 261 -17.40 5.52 0.03
N TRP A 262 -18.08 4.94 -0.95
CA TRP A 262 -17.79 5.15 -2.37
C TRP A 262 -17.86 6.64 -2.75
N ALA A 263 -18.85 7.38 -2.25
CA ALA A 263 -18.98 8.81 -2.54
C ALA A 263 -17.79 9.61 -2.00
N LEU A 264 -17.32 9.32 -0.79
CA LEU A 264 -16.13 9.96 -0.20
C LEU A 264 -14.86 9.66 -1.01
N ILE A 265 -14.67 8.40 -1.41
CA ILE A 265 -13.56 7.97 -2.26
C ILE A 265 -13.63 8.67 -3.64
N ALA A 266 -14.81 8.75 -4.24
CA ALA A 266 -14.99 9.43 -5.53
C ALA A 266 -14.62 10.91 -5.46
N ILE A 267 -14.93 11.60 -4.36
CA ILE A 267 -14.52 12.98 -4.11
C ILE A 267 -12.99 13.08 -4.04
N ASP A 268 -12.33 12.18 -3.31
CA ASP A 268 -10.88 12.16 -3.18
C ASP A 268 -10.22 11.93 -4.55
N VAL A 269 -10.71 10.97 -5.34
CA VAL A 269 -10.27 10.72 -6.73
C VAL A 269 -10.40 11.97 -7.61
N LEU A 270 -11.50 12.70 -7.50
CA LEU A 270 -11.71 13.95 -8.26
C LEU A 270 -10.71 15.02 -7.85
N VAL A 271 -10.50 15.23 -6.57
CA VAL A 271 -9.52 16.20 -6.04
C VAL A 271 -8.10 15.83 -6.49
N PHE A 272 -7.73 14.56 -6.34
CA PHE A 272 -6.43 14.08 -6.80
C PHE A 272 -6.23 14.27 -8.31
N SER A 273 -7.26 14.03 -9.11
CA SER A 273 -7.20 14.24 -10.56
C SER A 273 -6.96 15.69 -10.95
N MET A 274 -7.57 16.65 -10.25
CA MET A 274 -7.29 18.07 -10.43
C MET A 274 -5.82 18.37 -10.10
N THR A 275 -5.31 17.85 -9.00
CA THR A 275 -3.91 17.98 -8.60
C THR A 275 -2.97 17.38 -9.66
N ALA A 276 -3.28 16.19 -10.19
CA ALA A 276 -2.50 15.55 -11.24
C ALA A 276 -2.42 16.42 -12.52
N VAL A 277 -3.52 17.01 -12.94
CA VAL A 277 -3.52 17.95 -14.10
C VAL A 277 -2.65 19.17 -13.83
N MET A 278 -2.70 19.75 -12.63
CA MET A 278 -1.84 20.87 -12.25
C MET A 278 -0.36 20.49 -12.32
N ILE A 279 0.02 19.31 -11.85
CA ILE A 279 1.38 18.75 -11.94
C ILE A 279 1.81 18.63 -13.41
N ILE A 280 0.95 18.06 -14.26
CA ILE A 280 1.24 17.88 -15.69
C ILE A 280 1.48 19.22 -16.39
N ILE A 281 0.65 20.23 -16.11
CA ILE A 281 0.82 21.59 -16.66
C ILE A 281 2.13 22.18 -16.17
N ALA A 282 2.46 22.04 -14.90
CA ALA A 282 3.72 22.52 -14.35
C ALA A 282 4.92 21.84 -15.03
N VAL A 283 4.92 20.52 -15.13
CA VAL A 283 5.97 19.73 -15.78
C VAL A 283 6.13 20.17 -17.26
N SER A 284 5.04 20.41 -17.97
CA SER A 284 5.09 20.86 -19.36
C SER A 284 5.76 22.23 -19.53
N SER A 285 5.77 23.05 -18.49
CA SER A 285 6.34 24.41 -18.51
C SER A 285 7.88 24.44 -18.43
N PHE A 286 8.52 23.30 -18.10
CA PHE A 286 9.98 23.21 -18.07
C PHE A 286 10.65 23.13 -19.45
N GLY A 287 9.90 23.16 -20.54
CA GLY A 287 10.45 23.14 -21.90
C GLY A 287 11.04 21.82 -22.33
N ILE A 288 10.52 20.74 -21.82
CA ILE A 288 10.98 19.37 -22.03
C ILE A 288 10.67 18.93 -23.47
N ASN A 289 11.56 18.09 -24.04
CA ASN A 289 11.31 17.49 -25.35
C ASN A 289 10.06 16.58 -25.28
N PRO A 290 9.09 16.69 -26.20
CA PRO A 290 7.92 15.81 -26.26
C PRO A 290 8.25 14.32 -26.28
N ASP A 291 9.38 13.92 -26.82
CA ASP A 291 9.81 12.51 -26.90
C ASP A 291 10.29 11.96 -25.55
N ALA A 292 10.60 12.84 -24.57
CA ALA A 292 10.92 12.46 -23.19
C ALA A 292 9.66 12.26 -22.31
N ALA A 293 8.46 12.57 -22.82
CA ALA A 293 7.23 12.47 -22.03
C ALA A 293 7.00 11.08 -21.40
N PRO A 294 7.26 9.93 -22.06
CA PRO A 294 7.09 8.62 -21.43
C PRO A 294 8.03 8.40 -20.24
N ALA A 295 9.30 8.82 -20.33
CA ALA A 295 10.26 8.70 -19.24
C ALA A 295 9.81 9.54 -18.03
N ILE A 296 9.37 10.77 -18.25
CA ILE A 296 8.88 11.66 -17.21
C ILE A 296 7.61 11.11 -16.57
N THR A 297 6.69 10.56 -17.39
CA THR A 297 5.48 9.89 -16.88
C THR A 297 5.84 8.82 -15.86
N ASN A 298 6.80 7.94 -16.21
CA ASN A 298 7.22 6.86 -15.31
C ASN A 298 7.91 7.40 -14.05
N ILE A 299 8.80 8.38 -14.19
CA ILE A 299 9.50 8.97 -13.04
C ILE A 299 8.48 9.58 -12.07
N VAL A 300 7.58 10.42 -12.56
CA VAL A 300 6.59 11.10 -11.71
C VAL A 300 5.63 10.08 -11.08
N ALA A 301 5.04 9.19 -11.89
CA ALA A 301 4.05 8.27 -11.40
C ALA A 301 4.62 7.25 -10.40
N LEU A 302 5.79 6.65 -10.70
CA LEU A 302 6.41 5.68 -9.81
C LEU A 302 6.92 6.33 -8.52
N SER A 303 7.67 7.43 -8.62
CA SER A 303 8.20 8.11 -7.42
C SER A 303 7.09 8.56 -6.48
N PHE A 304 6.02 9.15 -7.03
CA PHE A 304 4.89 9.59 -6.21
C PHE A 304 4.13 8.41 -5.61
N SER A 305 4.00 7.29 -6.32
CA SER A 305 3.27 6.13 -5.84
C SER A 305 4.04 5.34 -4.78
N PHE A 306 5.36 5.21 -4.92
CA PHE A 306 6.17 4.55 -3.89
C PHE A 306 6.25 5.37 -2.61
N LEU A 307 6.60 6.65 -2.71
CA LEU A 307 6.76 7.53 -1.53
C LEU A 307 5.43 7.95 -0.93
N GLY A 308 4.35 7.90 -1.70
CA GLY A 308 3.01 8.28 -1.26
C GLY A 308 2.18 7.15 -0.64
N GLY A 309 2.76 5.96 -0.43
CA GLY A 309 2.04 4.88 0.24
C GLY A 309 1.07 4.10 -0.64
N ILE A 310 1.18 4.21 -1.98
CA ILE A 310 0.31 3.50 -2.93
C ILE A 310 0.72 2.03 -3.08
N PHE A 311 2.03 1.78 -3.30
CA PHE A 311 2.57 0.43 -3.49
C PHE A 311 3.07 -0.19 -2.18
N VAL A 312 3.56 0.63 -1.28
CA VAL A 312 4.04 0.22 0.03
C VAL A 312 3.24 0.99 1.07
N PRO A 313 2.48 0.32 1.96
CA PRO A 313 1.72 1.00 3.01
C PRO A 313 2.61 1.96 3.80
N ILE A 314 2.03 3.10 4.21
CA ILE A 314 2.75 4.20 4.88
C ILE A 314 3.45 3.70 6.16
N GLU A 315 2.85 2.73 6.83
CA GLU A 315 3.35 2.11 8.07
C GLU A 315 4.68 1.37 7.87
N HIS A 316 4.91 0.85 6.66
CA HIS A 316 6.12 0.11 6.29
C HIS A 316 7.20 0.99 5.65
N LEU A 317 6.94 2.28 5.46
CA LEU A 317 7.94 3.22 4.98
C LEU A 317 8.84 3.65 6.14
N GLY A 318 10.16 3.62 5.92
CA GLY A 318 11.13 4.18 6.88
C GLY A 318 10.87 5.68 7.13
N GLU A 319 11.26 6.19 8.29
CA GLU A 319 10.97 7.56 8.74
C GLU A 319 11.38 8.64 7.72
N THR A 320 12.52 8.48 7.04
CA THR A 320 12.99 9.42 6.01
C THR A 320 12.06 9.41 4.77
N ALA A 321 11.65 8.23 4.30
CA ALA A 321 10.76 8.10 3.16
C ALA A 321 9.37 8.65 3.48
N LYS A 322 8.88 8.42 4.69
CA LYS A 322 7.62 8.95 5.20
C LYS A 322 7.64 10.48 5.28
N ALA A 323 8.72 11.06 5.79
CA ALA A 323 8.90 12.51 5.84
C ALA A 323 8.88 13.15 4.44
N ILE A 324 9.53 12.52 3.45
CA ILE A 324 9.49 12.98 2.05
C ILE A 324 8.09 12.78 1.46
N GLY A 325 7.47 11.63 1.74
CA GLY A 325 6.12 11.29 1.25
C GLY A 325 5.07 12.33 1.65
N GLN A 326 5.14 12.87 2.85
CA GLN A 326 4.22 13.90 3.37
C GLN A 326 4.19 15.18 2.52
N PHE A 327 5.22 15.44 1.72
CA PHE A 327 5.22 16.54 0.74
C PHE A 327 4.56 16.16 -0.59
N LEU A 328 4.10 14.92 -0.76
CA LEU A 328 3.50 14.47 -2.02
C LEU A 328 1.97 14.34 -1.90
N PRO A 329 1.22 14.66 -2.97
CA PRO A 329 -0.23 14.56 -2.93
C PRO A 329 -0.75 13.13 -2.83
N THR A 330 0.02 12.16 -3.30
CA THR A 330 -0.28 10.72 -3.21
C THR A 330 -0.31 10.22 -1.76
N TYR A 331 0.53 10.77 -0.87
CA TYR A 331 0.50 10.48 0.55
C TYR A 331 -0.86 10.88 1.17
N TRP A 332 -1.32 12.08 0.88
CA TRP A 332 -2.58 12.59 1.42
C TRP A 332 -3.80 11.92 0.82
N TYR A 333 -3.69 11.42 -0.41
CA TYR A 333 -4.69 10.54 -0.99
C TYR A 333 -4.76 9.21 -0.22
N SER A 334 -3.63 8.53 -0.02
CA SER A 334 -3.57 7.27 0.75
C SER A 334 -4.07 7.45 2.19
N GLU A 335 -3.70 8.57 2.82
CA GLU A 335 -4.17 8.92 4.17
C GLU A 335 -5.70 9.14 4.21
N ALA A 336 -6.28 9.79 3.20
CA ALA A 336 -7.73 9.95 3.08
C ALA A 336 -8.43 8.59 2.92
N ILE A 337 -7.91 7.70 2.08
CA ILE A 337 -8.42 6.34 1.92
C ILE A 337 -8.36 5.57 3.24
N ASN A 338 -7.26 5.66 4.00
CA ASN A 338 -7.12 4.98 5.29
C ASN A 338 -8.12 5.52 6.33
N ARG A 339 -8.37 6.83 6.35
CA ARG A 339 -9.40 7.43 7.22
C ARG A 339 -10.82 6.98 6.85
N ILE A 340 -11.14 6.91 5.55
CA ILE A 340 -12.44 6.38 5.09
C ILE A 340 -12.58 4.91 5.48
N ARG A 341 -11.51 4.10 5.36
CA ARG A 341 -11.47 2.69 5.79
C ARG A 341 -11.80 2.54 7.27
N SER A 342 -11.29 3.43 8.11
CA SER A 342 -11.58 3.46 9.55
C SER A 342 -12.95 4.02 9.90
N GLY A 343 -13.83 4.28 8.91
CA GLY A 343 -15.17 4.82 9.12
C GLY A 343 -15.22 6.34 9.25
N GLY A 344 -14.15 7.03 8.85
CA GLY A 344 -14.06 8.49 8.93
C GLY A 344 -15.08 9.22 8.05
N SER A 345 -15.54 10.36 8.56
CA SER A 345 -16.49 11.27 7.91
C SER A 345 -15.81 12.23 6.94
N PHE A 346 -16.61 12.95 6.12
CA PHE A 346 -16.10 13.99 5.21
C PHE A 346 -15.23 15.05 5.92
N THR A 347 -15.57 15.43 7.13
CA THR A 347 -14.80 16.43 7.91
C THR A 347 -13.40 15.94 8.26
N GLU A 348 -13.22 14.64 8.46
CA GLU A 348 -11.92 14.05 8.80
C GLU A 348 -10.98 13.95 7.59
N ILE A 349 -11.51 13.76 6.39
CA ILE A 349 -10.72 13.73 5.16
C ILE A 349 -10.48 15.10 4.55
N LEU A 350 -11.24 16.14 4.97
CA LEU A 350 -11.17 17.47 4.39
C LEU A 350 -9.75 18.05 4.37
N ASN A 351 -9.00 17.87 5.46
CA ASN A 351 -7.61 18.32 5.52
C ASN A 351 -6.74 17.65 4.45
N CYS A 352 -6.93 16.34 4.22
CA CYS A 352 -6.20 15.61 3.19
C CYS A 352 -6.51 16.17 1.79
N LEU A 353 -7.77 16.43 1.49
CA LEU A 353 -8.22 17.02 0.23
C LEU A 353 -7.65 18.43 -0.01
N LEU A 354 -7.66 19.27 1.03
CA LEU A 354 -7.11 20.63 0.96
C LEU A 354 -5.59 20.64 0.73
N ILE A 355 -4.85 19.75 1.39
CA ILE A 355 -3.39 19.66 1.21
C ILE A 355 -3.05 19.16 -0.20
N GLN A 356 -3.78 18.22 -0.75
CA GLN A 356 -3.63 17.78 -2.14
C GLN A 356 -3.80 18.96 -3.12
N LEU A 357 -4.87 19.74 -2.98
CA LEU A 357 -5.13 20.91 -3.82
C LEU A 357 -4.05 21.97 -3.64
N LEU A 358 -3.66 22.27 -2.41
CA LEU A 358 -2.62 23.25 -2.11
C LEU A 358 -1.29 22.88 -2.79
N PHE A 359 -0.91 21.60 -2.72
CA PHE A 359 0.26 21.09 -3.43
C PHE A 359 0.14 21.31 -4.95
N GLY A 360 -0.99 20.96 -5.53
CA GLY A 360 -1.24 21.16 -6.96
C GLY A 360 -1.11 22.62 -7.37
N VAL A 361 -1.72 23.54 -6.62
CA VAL A 361 -1.64 24.98 -6.86
C VAL A 361 -0.20 25.48 -6.72
N MET A 362 0.53 25.07 -5.68
CA MET A 362 1.92 25.45 -5.46
C MET A 362 2.81 25.04 -6.64
N VAL A 363 2.72 23.77 -7.06
CA VAL A 363 3.51 23.24 -8.17
C VAL A 363 3.13 23.92 -9.48
N LEU A 364 1.84 24.19 -9.71
CA LEU A 364 1.37 24.92 -10.88
C LEU A 364 1.95 26.35 -10.95
N VAL A 365 1.94 27.08 -9.84
CA VAL A 365 2.51 28.44 -9.76
C VAL A 365 4.02 28.42 -10.07
N ILE A 366 4.75 27.46 -9.48
CA ILE A 366 6.19 27.28 -9.78
C ILE A 366 6.40 27.00 -11.27
N GLY A 367 5.65 26.06 -11.84
CA GLY A 367 5.73 25.71 -13.26
C GLY A 367 5.47 26.91 -14.17
N LEU A 368 4.44 27.70 -13.88
CA LEU A 368 4.12 28.91 -14.67
C LEU A 368 5.22 29.99 -14.56
N MET A 369 5.84 30.15 -13.38
CA MET A 369 6.98 31.06 -13.20
C MET A 369 8.19 30.64 -14.05
N VAL A 370 8.53 29.35 -14.03
CA VAL A 370 9.61 28.78 -14.86
C VAL A 370 9.31 28.93 -16.34
N GLY A 371 8.10 28.63 -16.76
CA GLY A 371 7.66 28.78 -18.16
C GLY A 371 7.79 30.22 -18.64
N LYS A 372 7.40 31.19 -17.82
CA LYS A 372 7.55 32.62 -18.15
C LYS A 372 9.02 33.04 -18.28
N HIS A 373 9.90 32.50 -17.45
CA HIS A 373 11.33 32.77 -17.53
C HIS A 373 11.97 32.19 -18.80
N ASN A 374 11.62 30.97 -19.16
CA ASN A 374 12.12 30.31 -20.38
C ASN A 374 11.71 31.01 -21.65
N VAL A 375 10.48 31.55 -21.74
CA VAL A 375 10.02 32.33 -22.88
C VAL A 375 10.82 33.61 -23.06
N LYS A 376 11.21 34.29 -21.97
CA LYS A 376 12.04 35.50 -22.03
C LYS A 376 13.47 35.24 -22.50
N LYS A 377 14.04 34.04 -22.25
CA LYS A 377 15.40 33.69 -22.74
C LYS A 377 15.45 33.33 -24.23
N THR A 378 14.32 32.96 -24.83
CA THR A 378 14.24 32.51 -26.22
C THR A 378 13.65 33.57 -27.16
N ALA A 379 13.21 34.70 -26.65
CA ALA A 379 12.78 35.90 -27.40
C ALA A 379 13.95 36.89 -27.56
#